data_e5c3ac1a5326e8568b1fa4c060d0537a
#
_entry.id   e5c3ac1a5326e8568b1fa4c060d0537a
#
_cell.length_a   1.000
_cell.length_b   1.000
_cell.length_c   1.000
_cell.angle_alpha   90.00
_cell.angle_beta   90.00
_cell.angle_gamma   90.00
#
_symmetry.space_group_name_H-M   'P 1'
#
loop_
_entity.id
_entity.type
_entity.pdbx_description
1 polymer ?
#
loop_
_entity_poly.entity_id
_entity_poly.type
_entity_poly.pdbx_seq_one_letter_code
_entity_poly.pdbx_strand_id
1 'polypeptide(L)'
;MSQTPQQDPDAPDMARRTGTGPVAAAWNLLVDGLGALGTVLIGVLMIIICADVVARNFTGGSLPMISEAGALTLVMIVYLQLATTIRHDRLARTDLFLDAFKRRSPRGAALLMAVFDLTAAAALGVIAWSTVTVLERDFSRGEYIGVTGIATLPTWPFRALILLGISVAAVQCMIQVLGALRRASGKGTAK
;
A
#
# COMPACT_ATOMS: atom_id res chain seq x y z
N MET A 1 15.24 25.06 -40.07
CA MET A 1 14.56 23.80 -39.70
C MET A 1 15.16 23.32 -38.41
N SER A 2 14.57 23.73 -37.26
CA SER A 2 15.03 23.35 -35.93
C SER A 2 14.27 22.10 -35.51
N GLN A 3 14.96 20.97 -35.44
CA GLN A 3 14.39 19.72 -34.89
C GLN A 3 14.29 19.88 -33.38
N THR A 4 13.06 19.89 -32.87
CA THR A 4 12.78 19.69 -31.45
C THR A 4 13.18 18.26 -31.05
N PRO A 5 13.95 18.04 -29.99
CA PRO A 5 14.28 16.70 -29.55
C PRO A 5 12.99 15.97 -29.17
N GLN A 6 12.72 14.89 -29.87
CA GLN A 6 11.62 13.97 -29.58
C GLN A 6 11.91 13.30 -28.23
N GLN A 7 11.13 13.65 -27.23
CA GLN A 7 11.20 13.04 -25.90
C GLN A 7 10.72 11.60 -26.04
N ASP A 8 11.63 10.66 -25.82
CA ASP A 8 11.37 9.22 -25.82
C ASP A 8 10.38 8.90 -24.67
N PRO A 9 9.17 8.41 -24.95
CA PRO A 9 8.18 8.12 -23.92
C PRO A 9 8.57 6.93 -23.03
N ASP A 10 9.56 6.13 -23.43
CA ASP A 10 10.03 4.94 -22.71
C ASP A 10 11.33 5.14 -21.92
N ALA A 11 11.87 6.37 -21.89
CA ALA A 11 13.02 6.64 -21.05
C ALA A 11 12.65 6.41 -19.56
N PRO A 12 13.34 5.51 -18.85
CA PRO A 12 13.04 5.25 -17.44
C PRO A 12 13.20 6.55 -16.65
N ASP A 13 12.17 6.90 -15.88
CA ASP A 13 12.01 8.15 -15.12
C ASP A 13 13.06 8.30 -13.98
N MET A 14 14.35 8.09 -14.32
CA MET A 14 15.48 8.27 -13.41
C MET A 14 15.80 9.74 -13.14
N ALA A 15 15.30 10.65 -13.98
CA ALA A 15 15.62 12.07 -13.89
C ALA A 15 14.78 12.84 -12.83
N ARG A 16 13.71 12.25 -12.29
CA ARG A 16 12.87 12.88 -11.24
C ARG A 16 13.37 12.71 -9.82
N ARG A 17 14.51 12.02 -9.60
CA ARG A 17 15.04 11.73 -8.27
C ARG A 17 15.93 12.83 -7.66
N THR A 18 16.14 13.93 -8.33
CA THR A 18 17.04 15.00 -7.86
C THR A 18 16.27 16.05 -7.06
N GLY A 19 16.29 15.92 -5.73
CA GLY A 19 15.74 16.96 -4.84
C GLY A 19 15.23 16.48 -3.49
N THR A 20 15.25 15.20 -3.20
CA THR A 20 14.81 14.64 -1.92
C THR A 20 16.02 14.45 -0.99
N GLY A 21 15.97 15.02 0.22
CA GLY A 21 16.97 14.77 1.25
C GLY A 21 17.09 13.26 1.57
N PRO A 22 18.16 12.82 2.22
CA PRO A 22 18.45 11.40 2.45
C PRO A 22 17.28 10.66 3.16
N VAL A 23 16.54 11.34 4.03
CA VAL A 23 15.37 10.80 4.73
C VAL A 23 14.23 10.49 3.75
N ALA A 24 13.96 11.41 2.80
CA ALA A 24 12.91 11.19 1.82
C ALA A 24 13.30 10.08 0.81
N ALA A 25 14.59 9.96 0.47
CA ALA A 25 15.07 8.86 -0.36
C ALA A 25 14.89 7.50 0.33
N ALA A 26 15.24 7.40 1.62
CA ALA A 26 15.05 6.18 2.41
C ALA A 26 13.56 5.82 2.55
N TRP A 27 12.71 6.80 2.79
CA TRP A 27 11.25 6.60 2.85
C TRP A 27 10.70 6.09 1.53
N ASN A 28 11.14 6.68 0.43
CA ASN A 28 10.72 6.26 -0.90
C ASN A 28 11.14 4.82 -1.20
N LEU A 29 12.39 4.46 -0.84
CA LEU A 29 12.89 3.09 -1.01
C LEU A 29 12.09 2.09 -0.17
N LEU A 30 11.70 2.45 1.05
CA LEU A 30 10.88 1.61 1.93
C LEU A 30 9.50 1.37 1.30
N VAL A 31 8.81 2.43 0.86
CA VAL A 31 7.48 2.30 0.24
C VAL A 31 7.52 1.48 -1.05
N ASP A 32 8.52 1.74 -1.92
CA ASP A 32 8.68 0.99 -3.17
C ASP A 32 9.06 -0.48 -2.90
N GLY A 33 9.91 -0.72 -1.89
CA GLY A 33 10.31 -2.05 -1.46
C GLY A 33 9.12 -2.88 -0.94
N LEU A 34 8.24 -2.28 -0.14
CA LEU A 34 7.01 -2.94 0.32
C LEU A 34 6.07 -3.28 -0.84
N GLY A 35 5.94 -2.38 -1.82
CA GLY A 35 5.17 -2.64 -3.03
C GLY A 35 5.74 -3.78 -3.87
N ALA A 36 7.07 -3.81 -4.05
CA ALA A 36 7.77 -4.89 -4.75
C ALA A 36 7.59 -6.23 -4.02
N LEU A 37 7.74 -6.24 -2.68
CA LEU A 37 7.49 -7.42 -1.86
C LEU A 37 6.06 -7.94 -2.05
N GLY A 38 5.06 -7.04 -2.01
CA GLY A 38 3.66 -7.39 -2.28
C GLY A 38 3.48 -8.05 -3.65
N THR A 39 4.15 -7.53 -4.68
CA THR A 39 4.08 -8.10 -6.04
C THR A 39 4.68 -9.51 -6.11
N VAL A 40 5.82 -9.74 -5.46
CA VAL A 40 6.42 -11.07 -5.37
C VAL A 40 5.49 -12.04 -4.64
N LEU A 41 4.86 -11.60 -3.55
CA LEU A 41 3.91 -12.42 -2.78
C LEU A 41 2.67 -12.79 -3.58
N ILE A 42 2.20 -11.92 -4.52
CA ILE A 42 1.13 -12.29 -5.46
C ILE A 42 1.56 -13.51 -6.31
N GLY A 43 2.77 -13.47 -6.86
CA GLY A 43 3.31 -14.59 -7.64
C GLY A 43 3.40 -15.89 -6.82
N VAL A 44 3.89 -15.80 -5.59
CA VAL A 44 3.95 -16.93 -4.66
C VAL A 44 2.56 -17.48 -4.35
N LEU A 45 1.60 -16.58 -4.04
CA LEU A 45 0.22 -16.97 -3.75
C LEU A 45 -0.41 -17.66 -4.97
N MET A 46 -0.17 -17.15 -6.17
CA MET A 46 -0.66 -17.76 -7.41
C MET A 46 -0.13 -19.20 -7.57
N ILE A 47 1.17 -19.41 -7.34
CA ILE A 47 1.78 -20.74 -7.43
C ILE A 47 1.15 -21.70 -6.39
N ILE A 48 0.96 -21.24 -5.15
CA ILE A 48 0.35 -22.02 -4.07
C ILE A 48 -1.08 -22.43 -4.42
N ILE A 49 -1.90 -21.49 -4.93
CA ILE A 49 -3.28 -21.76 -5.33
C ILE A 49 -3.33 -22.74 -6.52
N CYS A 50 -2.46 -22.56 -7.52
CA CYS A 50 -2.35 -23.51 -8.62
C CYS A 50 -1.98 -24.92 -8.14
N ALA A 51 -1.02 -25.02 -7.21
CA ALA A 51 -0.65 -26.29 -6.62
C ALA A 51 -1.80 -26.95 -5.86
N ASP A 52 -2.60 -26.19 -5.11
CA ASP A 52 -3.79 -26.71 -4.42
C ASP A 52 -4.84 -27.24 -5.40
N VAL A 53 -5.09 -26.49 -6.49
CA VAL A 53 -6.04 -26.92 -7.54
C VAL A 53 -5.58 -28.23 -8.19
N VAL A 54 -4.29 -28.35 -8.50
CA VAL A 54 -3.70 -29.58 -9.05
C VAL A 54 -3.82 -30.73 -8.05
N ALA A 55 -3.42 -30.51 -6.80
CA ALA A 55 -3.51 -31.52 -5.74
C ALA A 55 -4.96 -32.00 -5.57
N ARG A 56 -5.92 -31.09 -5.52
CA ARG A 56 -7.35 -31.41 -5.42
C ARG A 56 -7.85 -32.29 -6.57
N ASN A 57 -7.35 -32.04 -7.77
CA ASN A 57 -7.76 -32.79 -8.96
C ASN A 57 -7.18 -34.22 -8.97
N PHE A 58 -6.00 -34.44 -8.37
CA PHE A 58 -5.37 -35.76 -8.33
C PHE A 58 -5.70 -36.57 -7.07
N THR A 59 -5.86 -35.91 -5.92
CA THR A 59 -6.07 -36.57 -4.62
C THR A 59 -7.52 -36.54 -4.16
N GLY A 60 -8.38 -35.74 -4.81
CA GLY A 60 -9.78 -35.56 -4.43
C GLY A 60 -9.97 -34.67 -3.19
N GLY A 61 -8.88 -34.14 -2.58
CA GLY A 61 -8.92 -33.29 -1.39
C GLY A 61 -8.07 -32.04 -1.55
N SER A 62 -8.51 -30.91 -0.94
CA SER A 62 -7.71 -29.69 -0.83
C SER A 62 -6.57 -29.87 0.16
N LEU A 63 -5.44 -29.23 -0.11
CA LEU A 63 -4.34 -29.20 0.85
C LEU A 63 -4.78 -28.46 2.13
N PRO A 64 -4.52 -29.03 3.32
CA PRO A 64 -4.91 -28.40 4.57
C PRO A 64 -4.23 -27.03 4.72
N MET A 65 -4.93 -26.05 5.29
CA MET A 65 -4.46 -24.69 5.61
C MET A 65 -4.29 -23.74 4.42
N ILE A 66 -4.27 -24.19 3.15
CA ILE A 66 -4.01 -23.28 2.01
C ILE A 66 -5.08 -22.19 1.89
N SER A 67 -6.35 -22.50 2.12
CA SER A 67 -7.44 -21.52 2.08
C SER A 67 -7.28 -20.44 3.15
N GLU A 68 -6.91 -20.82 4.37
CA GLU A 68 -6.74 -19.90 5.50
C GLU A 68 -5.46 -19.07 5.36
N ALA A 69 -4.34 -19.71 5.05
CA ALA A 69 -3.07 -19.04 4.80
C ALA A 69 -3.15 -18.13 3.57
N GLY A 70 -3.87 -18.55 2.51
CA GLY A 70 -4.11 -17.77 1.31
C GLY A 70 -4.89 -16.49 1.61
N ALA A 71 -5.96 -16.58 2.42
CA ALA A 71 -6.76 -15.43 2.83
C ALA A 71 -5.92 -14.40 3.60
N LEU A 72 -5.11 -14.84 4.58
CA LEU A 72 -4.22 -13.95 5.33
C LEU A 72 -3.14 -13.33 4.45
N THR A 73 -2.53 -14.12 3.56
CA THR A 73 -1.53 -13.63 2.62
C THR A 73 -2.11 -12.58 1.69
N LEU A 74 -3.35 -12.76 1.22
CA LEU A 74 -4.03 -11.79 0.37
C LEU A 74 -4.24 -10.46 1.09
N VAL A 75 -4.72 -10.48 2.33
CA VAL A 75 -4.89 -9.28 3.15
C VAL A 75 -3.54 -8.59 3.36
N MET A 76 -2.49 -9.35 3.67
CA MET A 76 -1.14 -8.83 3.85
C MET A 76 -0.63 -8.14 2.57
N ILE A 77 -0.80 -8.74 1.40
CA ILE A 77 -0.42 -8.17 0.10
C ILE A 77 -1.13 -6.83 -0.13
N VAL A 78 -2.44 -6.76 0.11
CA VAL A 78 -3.23 -5.53 -0.07
C VAL A 78 -2.65 -4.38 0.77
N TYR A 79 -2.37 -4.63 2.04
CA TYR A 79 -1.84 -3.58 2.92
C TYR A 79 -0.39 -3.19 2.61
N LEU A 80 0.44 -4.13 2.16
CA LEU A 80 1.80 -3.84 1.72
C LEU A 80 1.82 -2.94 0.46
N GLN A 81 0.89 -3.16 -0.47
CA GLN A 81 0.80 -2.37 -1.69
C GLN A 81 0.04 -1.06 -1.52
N LEU A 82 -0.75 -0.92 -0.44
CA LEU A 82 -1.58 0.25 -0.21
C LEU A 82 -0.76 1.55 -0.15
N ALA A 83 0.38 1.54 0.55
CA ALA A 83 1.26 2.70 0.67
C ALA A 83 1.82 3.16 -0.70
N THR A 84 2.19 2.20 -1.55
CA THR A 84 2.67 2.48 -2.92
C THR A 84 1.54 3.05 -3.78
N THR A 85 0.33 2.50 -3.68
CA THR A 85 -0.85 2.98 -4.39
C THR A 85 -1.20 4.41 -4.01
N ILE A 86 -1.17 4.73 -2.71
CA ILE A 86 -1.40 6.08 -2.19
C ILE A 86 -0.34 7.05 -2.73
N ARG A 87 0.93 6.66 -2.70
CA ARG A 87 2.04 7.49 -3.13
C ARG A 87 1.99 7.84 -4.62
N HIS A 88 1.61 6.89 -5.46
CA HIS A 88 1.50 7.09 -6.90
C HIS A 88 0.21 7.79 -7.33
N ASP A 89 -0.59 8.28 -6.38
CA ASP A 89 -1.88 8.94 -6.61
C ASP A 89 -2.85 8.09 -7.45
N ARG A 90 -2.69 6.76 -7.38
CA ARG A 90 -3.51 5.77 -8.09
C ARG A 90 -4.78 5.37 -7.34
N LEU A 91 -5.08 6.06 -6.24
CA LEU A 91 -6.39 5.94 -5.63
C LEU A 91 -7.41 6.43 -6.66
N ALA A 92 -8.43 5.61 -6.92
CA ALA A 92 -9.54 5.95 -7.81
C ALA A 92 -10.31 7.14 -7.21
N ARG A 93 -9.73 8.32 -7.30
CA ARG A 93 -10.39 9.57 -6.97
C ARG A 93 -11.18 9.97 -8.21
N THR A 94 -12.29 10.60 -8.00
CA THR A 94 -13.13 11.15 -9.07
C THR A 94 -12.41 12.34 -9.71
N ASP A 95 -11.34 12.07 -10.49
CA ASP A 95 -10.46 13.08 -11.10
C ASP A 95 -11.24 14.08 -11.95
N LEU A 96 -12.35 13.62 -12.57
CA LEU A 96 -13.24 14.46 -13.34
C LEU A 96 -13.84 15.62 -12.51
N PHE A 97 -14.26 15.36 -11.26
CA PHE A 97 -14.76 16.41 -10.37
C PHE A 97 -13.65 17.31 -9.85
N LEU A 98 -12.49 16.73 -9.56
CA LEU A 98 -11.32 17.47 -9.11
C LEU A 98 -10.78 18.41 -10.17
N ASP A 99 -10.74 18.00 -11.43
CA ASP A 99 -10.26 18.84 -12.54
C ASP A 99 -11.23 19.98 -12.84
N ALA A 100 -12.54 19.74 -12.78
CA ALA A 100 -13.53 20.81 -12.89
C ALA A 100 -13.41 21.82 -11.73
N PHE A 101 -13.15 21.33 -10.51
CA PHE A 101 -13.00 22.18 -9.33
C PHE A 101 -11.67 22.93 -9.29
N LYS A 102 -10.57 22.31 -9.76
CA LYS A 102 -9.25 22.96 -9.93
C LYS A 102 -9.32 24.18 -10.87
N ARG A 103 -10.10 24.09 -11.94
CA ARG A 103 -10.29 25.21 -12.89
C ARG A 103 -11.01 26.40 -12.26
N ARG A 104 -11.90 26.15 -11.29
CA ARG A 104 -12.72 27.21 -10.67
C ARG A 104 -12.05 27.79 -9.41
N SER A 105 -11.36 26.95 -8.61
CA SER A 105 -10.71 27.38 -7.37
C SER A 105 -9.57 26.42 -7.00
N PRO A 106 -8.30 26.75 -7.33
CA PRO A 106 -7.17 25.87 -7.06
C PRO A 106 -6.92 25.64 -5.55
N ARG A 107 -7.25 26.65 -4.71
CA ARG A 107 -7.16 26.53 -3.24
C ARG A 107 -8.23 25.63 -2.67
N GLY A 108 -9.47 25.73 -3.17
CA GLY A 108 -10.57 24.86 -2.77
C GLY A 108 -10.32 23.40 -3.13
N ALA A 109 -9.76 23.13 -4.30
CA ALA A 109 -9.37 21.78 -4.70
C ALA A 109 -8.29 21.17 -3.79
N ALA A 110 -7.27 21.98 -3.42
CA ALA A 110 -6.23 21.53 -2.50
C ALA A 110 -6.78 21.22 -1.09
N LEU A 111 -7.73 22.04 -0.61
CA LEU A 111 -8.40 21.80 0.67
C LEU A 111 -9.26 20.54 0.64
N LEU A 112 -10.01 20.31 -0.42
CA LEU A 112 -10.84 19.13 -0.60
C LEU A 112 -9.97 17.84 -0.62
N MET A 113 -8.86 17.87 -1.34
CA MET A 113 -7.87 16.78 -1.32
C MET A 113 -7.34 16.52 0.10
N ALA A 114 -6.99 17.59 0.83
CA ALA A 114 -6.50 17.46 2.19
C ALA A 114 -7.53 16.80 3.12
N VAL A 115 -8.84 17.11 2.95
CA VAL A 115 -9.91 16.49 3.73
C VAL A 115 -10.04 15.00 3.42
N PHE A 116 -10.01 14.61 2.15
CA PHE A 116 -10.04 13.19 1.76
C PHE A 116 -8.83 12.42 2.30
N ASP A 117 -7.63 12.96 2.15
CA ASP A 117 -6.40 12.34 2.64
C ASP A 117 -6.39 12.26 4.17
N LEU A 118 -6.93 13.27 4.86
CA LEU A 118 -7.06 13.26 6.32
C LEU A 118 -8.04 12.20 6.79
N THR A 119 -9.18 12.05 6.10
CA THR A 119 -10.16 11.01 6.43
C THR A 119 -9.56 9.61 6.21
N ALA A 120 -8.83 9.41 5.12
CA ALA A 120 -8.13 8.16 4.86
C ALA A 120 -7.05 7.88 5.92
N ALA A 121 -6.25 8.88 6.29
CA ALA A 121 -5.23 8.77 7.34
C ALA A 121 -5.86 8.41 8.70
N ALA A 122 -6.98 9.05 9.06
CA ALA A 122 -7.71 8.75 10.29
C ALA A 122 -8.25 7.31 10.30
N ALA A 123 -8.87 6.87 9.21
CA ALA A 123 -9.39 5.50 9.09
C ALA A 123 -8.27 4.47 9.20
N LEU A 124 -7.17 4.66 8.47
CA LEU A 124 -6.00 3.76 8.56
C LEU A 124 -5.35 3.78 9.93
N GLY A 125 -5.30 4.95 10.59
CA GLY A 125 -4.80 5.09 11.94
C GLY A 125 -5.61 4.30 12.97
N VAL A 126 -6.94 4.34 12.88
CA VAL A 126 -7.84 3.55 13.74
C VAL A 126 -7.66 2.05 13.51
N ILE A 127 -7.55 1.63 12.23
CA ILE A 127 -7.31 0.22 11.88
C ILE A 127 -5.95 -0.23 12.41
N ALA A 128 -4.90 0.58 12.26
CA ALA A 128 -3.57 0.28 12.79
C ALA A 128 -3.60 0.10 14.30
N TRP A 129 -4.26 1.02 15.02
CA TRP A 129 -4.42 0.94 16.47
C TRP A 129 -5.14 -0.35 16.91
N SER A 130 -6.25 -0.67 16.27
CA SER A 130 -6.98 -1.92 16.53
C SER A 130 -6.13 -3.15 16.26
N THR A 131 -5.33 -3.13 15.20
CA THR A 131 -4.47 -4.25 14.80
C THR A 131 -3.35 -4.52 15.83
N VAL A 132 -2.82 -3.49 16.49
CA VAL A 132 -1.83 -3.65 17.59
C VAL A 132 -2.41 -4.54 18.71
N THR A 133 -3.61 -4.24 19.17
CA THR A 133 -4.27 -5.01 20.24
C THR A 133 -4.47 -6.47 19.85
N VAL A 134 -4.80 -6.70 18.58
CA VAL A 134 -4.98 -8.06 18.06
C VAL A 134 -3.64 -8.79 17.96
N LEU A 135 -2.58 -8.11 17.49
CA LEU A 135 -1.22 -8.67 17.42
C LEU A 135 -0.69 -9.07 18.81
N GLU A 136 -0.91 -8.24 19.83
CA GLU A 136 -0.54 -8.55 21.22
C GLU A 136 -1.25 -9.80 21.74
N ARG A 137 -2.53 -9.97 21.39
CA ARG A 137 -3.30 -11.18 21.76
C ARG A 137 -2.77 -12.42 21.07
N ASP A 138 -2.50 -12.35 19.77
CA ASP A 138 -1.97 -13.46 19.00
C ASP A 138 -0.61 -13.91 19.54
N PHE A 139 0.26 -12.95 19.86
CA PHE A 139 1.57 -13.23 20.42
C PHE A 139 1.49 -13.85 21.81
N SER A 140 0.59 -13.33 22.67
CA SER A 140 0.44 -13.83 24.06
C SER A 140 -0.27 -15.18 24.16
N ARG A 141 -1.18 -15.46 23.22
CA ARG A 141 -1.96 -16.72 23.19
C ARG A 141 -1.36 -17.81 22.31
N GLY A 142 -0.34 -17.46 21.50
CA GLY A 142 0.26 -18.38 20.55
C GLY A 142 -0.76 -18.86 19.50
N GLU A 143 -1.60 -17.95 18.99
CA GLU A 143 -2.60 -18.32 17.99
C GLU A 143 -1.92 -18.82 16.71
N TYR A 144 -2.41 -19.94 16.20
CA TYR A 144 -1.96 -20.57 14.97
C TYR A 144 -3.14 -20.90 14.06
N ILE A 145 -2.87 -20.95 12.75
CA ILE A 145 -3.81 -21.43 11.75
C ILE A 145 -3.52 -22.89 11.49
N GLY A 146 -4.57 -23.67 11.28
CA GLY A 146 -4.48 -25.06 10.88
C GLY A 146 -5.09 -26.02 11.89
N VAL A 147 -4.97 -27.30 11.54
CA VAL A 147 -5.50 -28.39 12.36
C VAL A 147 -4.39 -28.93 13.23
N THR A 148 -4.60 -28.92 14.55
CA THR A 148 -3.69 -29.53 15.53
C THR A 148 -3.36 -30.98 15.16
N GLY A 149 -2.07 -31.26 14.96
CA GLY A 149 -1.60 -32.59 14.61
C GLY A 149 -1.32 -32.87 13.13
N ILE A 150 -1.71 -31.96 12.21
CA ILE A 150 -1.41 -32.08 10.78
C ILE A 150 -0.40 -31.04 10.34
N ALA A 151 -0.74 -29.77 10.50
CA ALA A 151 0.15 -28.65 10.23
C ALA A 151 -0.38 -27.40 10.93
N THR A 152 0.53 -26.58 11.51
CA THR A 152 0.19 -25.33 12.19
C THR A 152 1.13 -24.23 11.70
N LEU A 153 0.58 -23.06 11.35
CA LEU A 153 1.34 -21.86 11.00
C LEU A 153 1.01 -20.76 12.02
N PRO A 154 2.02 -20.10 12.59
CA PRO A 154 1.77 -18.98 13.50
C PRO A 154 1.18 -17.80 12.71
N THR A 155 0.17 -17.14 13.28
CA THR A 155 -0.51 -16.00 12.65
C THR A 155 0.24 -14.68 12.81
N TRP A 156 1.07 -14.56 13.85
CA TRP A 156 1.73 -13.32 14.24
C TRP A 156 2.60 -12.68 13.15
N PRO A 157 3.37 -13.42 12.28
CA PRO A 157 4.19 -12.76 11.28
C PRO A 157 3.36 -12.11 10.17
N PHE A 158 2.22 -12.71 9.79
CA PHE A 158 1.28 -12.13 8.82
C PHE A 158 0.69 -10.83 9.37
N ARG A 159 0.25 -10.85 10.62
CA ARG A 159 -0.34 -9.66 11.28
C ARG A 159 0.70 -8.56 11.52
N ALA A 160 1.94 -8.90 11.82
CA ALA A 160 3.02 -7.93 11.94
C ALA A 160 3.29 -7.20 10.60
N LEU A 161 3.31 -7.94 9.50
CA LEU A 161 3.47 -7.35 8.15
C LEU A 161 2.25 -6.53 7.73
N ILE A 162 1.04 -6.95 8.08
CA ILE A 162 -0.19 -6.17 7.88
C ILE A 162 -0.10 -4.84 8.66
N LEU A 163 0.26 -4.89 9.93
CA LEU A 163 0.42 -3.70 10.76
C LEU A 163 1.47 -2.74 10.18
N LEU A 164 2.60 -3.28 9.73
CA LEU A 164 3.65 -2.50 9.07
C LEU A 164 3.10 -1.80 7.81
N GLY A 165 2.41 -2.54 6.93
CA GLY A 165 1.80 -1.98 5.71
C GLY A 165 0.79 -0.88 6.00
N ILE A 166 -0.13 -1.09 6.95
CA ILE A 166 -1.13 -0.09 7.37
C ILE A 166 -0.45 1.16 7.95
N SER A 167 0.55 0.98 8.81
CA SER A 167 1.27 2.09 9.45
C SER A 167 1.99 2.95 8.42
N VAL A 168 2.69 2.33 7.46
CA VAL A 168 3.35 3.04 6.37
C VAL A 168 2.34 3.76 5.48
N ALA A 169 1.19 3.13 5.18
CA ALA A 169 0.11 3.75 4.42
C ALA A 169 -0.49 4.97 5.14
N ALA A 170 -0.74 4.88 6.44
CA ALA A 170 -1.24 5.99 7.26
C ALA A 170 -0.27 7.18 7.27
N VAL A 171 1.03 6.91 7.45
CA VAL A 171 2.08 7.94 7.37
C VAL A 171 2.15 8.56 5.98
N GLN A 172 2.01 7.75 4.92
CA GLN A 172 2.00 8.25 3.55
C GLN A 172 0.82 9.20 3.29
N CYS A 173 -0.39 8.86 3.78
CA CYS A 173 -1.54 9.76 3.72
C CYS A 173 -1.27 11.08 4.47
N MET A 174 -0.66 11.02 5.66
CA MET A 174 -0.32 12.21 6.42
C MET A 174 0.68 13.12 5.69
N ILE A 175 1.67 12.55 5.01
CA ILE A 175 2.62 13.29 4.17
C ILE A 175 1.86 14.00 3.03
N GLN A 176 0.86 13.35 2.40
CA GLN A 176 0.05 13.96 1.36
C GLN A 176 -0.81 15.10 1.89
N VAL A 177 -1.43 14.94 3.06
CA VAL A 177 -2.18 16.02 3.75
C VAL A 177 -1.29 17.24 3.97
N LEU A 178 -0.09 17.06 4.52
CA LEU A 178 0.85 18.16 4.73
C LEU A 178 1.26 18.84 3.42
N GLY A 179 1.46 18.06 2.36
CA GLY A 179 1.75 18.57 1.02
C GLY A 179 0.59 19.38 0.42
N ALA A 180 -0.65 18.94 0.59
CA ALA A 180 -1.86 19.62 0.14
C ALA A 180 -2.08 20.93 0.92
N LEU A 181 -1.91 20.92 2.22
CA LEU A 181 -2.02 22.11 3.07
C LEU A 181 -0.98 23.18 2.73
N ARG A 182 0.28 22.78 2.48
CA ARG A 182 1.34 23.70 2.04
C ARG A 182 0.99 24.36 0.70
N ARG A 183 0.40 23.63 -0.23
CA ARG A 183 -0.08 24.17 -1.52
C ARG A 183 -1.25 25.13 -1.32
N ALA A 184 -2.20 24.81 -0.44
CA ALA A 184 -3.33 25.70 -0.11
C ALA A 184 -2.88 26.99 0.57
N SER A 185 -1.83 26.93 1.42
CA SER A 185 -1.27 28.09 2.17
C SER A 185 -0.39 29.01 1.33
N GLY A 186 -0.24 28.78 0.01
CA GLY A 186 0.52 29.67 -0.87
C GLY A 186 2.04 29.73 -0.65
N LYS A 187 2.62 28.88 0.23
CA LYS A 187 4.07 28.83 0.52
C LYS A 187 4.85 27.90 -0.40
N GLY A 188 4.25 27.40 -1.46
CA GLY A 188 4.81 26.33 -2.30
C GLY A 188 5.03 26.68 -3.75
N THR A 189 5.39 27.95 -4.10
CA THR A 189 5.87 28.26 -5.45
C THR A 189 6.76 29.48 -5.44
N ALA A 190 8.01 29.25 -5.13
CA ALA A 190 9.13 30.03 -5.62
C ALA A 190 10.28 29.04 -5.88
N LYS A 191 10.20 28.33 -7.02
CA LYS A 191 11.38 27.91 -7.78
C LYS A 191 10.91 27.39 -9.13
#